data_16a15446f4d1e5816a086db230ffb8bf
#
_entry.id   16a15446f4d1e5816a086db230ffb8bf
#
_cell.length_a   1.000
_cell.length_b   1.000
_cell.length_c   1.000
_cell.angle_alpha   90.00
_cell.angle_beta   90.00
_cell.angle_gamma   90.00
#
_symmetry.space_group_name_H-M   'P 1'
#
loop_
_entity.id
_entity.type
_entity.pdbx_description
1 polymer ?
#
loop_
_entity_poly.entity_id
_entity_poly.type
_entity_poly.pdbx_seq_one_letter_code
_entity_poly.pdbx_strand_id
1 'polypeptide(L)'
;GTVKWALGALYPNKSKALTVTVSASGVGDLRNVAKAEAVCTKAVSATASTNVKGIPAILLEVIDVSDPIPVGSNEEYIITATNQGSAVDTNIQIVCTLEANETYVSSSGATIGKAAGNVITFAPLPSLAAKAKAEWRVVVKAAKAGDVRFKVKMDTDQLTRPVEETEATHL
;
A
#
# COMPACT_ATOMS: atom_id res chain seq x y z
N GLY A 1 -5.91 -8.41 26.23
CA GLY A 1 -5.11 -9.04 27.29
C GLY A 1 -5.23 -8.29 28.61
N THR A 2 -4.93 -8.95 29.73
CA THR A 2 -4.92 -8.36 31.06
C THR A 2 -3.61 -8.72 31.75
N VAL A 3 -2.97 -7.74 32.37
CA VAL A 3 -1.78 -7.95 33.21
C VAL A 3 -2.15 -7.61 34.65
N LYS A 4 -1.73 -8.43 35.61
CA LYS A 4 -1.99 -8.21 37.03
C LYS A 4 -0.69 -8.17 37.82
N TRP A 5 -0.61 -7.26 38.79
CA TRP A 5 0.52 -7.12 39.70
C TRP A 5 0.04 -7.22 41.15
N ALA A 6 0.76 -8.00 41.98
CA ALA A 6 0.60 -8.00 43.44
C ALA A 6 1.64 -7.04 44.04
N LEU A 7 1.20 -5.90 44.54
CA LEU A 7 2.08 -4.80 44.95
C LEU A 7 2.50 -4.85 46.43
N GLY A 8 1.83 -5.70 47.23
CA GLY A 8 1.99 -5.70 48.69
C GLY A 8 1.48 -4.38 49.31
N ALA A 9 2.07 -3.98 50.41
CA ALA A 9 1.67 -2.77 51.11
C ALA A 9 2.10 -1.48 50.41
N LEU A 10 1.20 -0.51 50.37
CA LEU A 10 1.48 0.87 50.01
C LEU A 10 1.26 1.78 51.22
N TYR A 11 2.33 2.39 51.71
CA TYR A 11 2.29 3.23 52.93
C TYR A 11 1.71 4.61 52.61
N PRO A 12 1.19 5.33 53.59
CA PRO A 12 0.68 6.68 53.48
C PRO A 12 1.69 7.61 52.76
N ASN A 13 1.18 8.40 51.82
CA ASN A 13 1.97 9.37 51.02
C ASN A 13 3.06 8.72 50.15
N LYS A 14 2.97 7.42 49.89
CA LYS A 14 3.86 6.70 48.94
C LYS A 14 3.12 6.35 47.66
N SER A 15 3.88 6.24 46.59
CA SER A 15 3.39 5.79 45.27
C SER A 15 4.25 4.68 44.70
N LYS A 16 3.68 3.85 43.85
CA LYS A 16 4.39 2.87 43.05
C LYS A 16 4.01 3.06 41.58
N ALA A 17 5.00 3.19 40.71
CA ALA A 17 4.80 3.23 39.28
C ALA A 17 4.95 1.83 38.67
N LEU A 18 4.09 1.51 37.72
CA LEU A 18 4.13 0.28 36.94
C LEU A 18 4.15 0.66 35.49
N THR A 19 4.99 -0.04 34.72
CA THR A 19 5.11 0.19 33.29
C THR A 19 4.71 -1.09 32.55
N VAL A 20 3.94 -0.95 31.48
CA VAL A 20 3.65 -2.02 30.52
C VAL A 20 3.94 -1.49 29.13
N THR A 21 4.69 -2.28 28.37
CA THR A 21 4.92 -2.02 26.95
C THR A 21 4.01 -2.91 26.13
N VAL A 22 3.31 -2.32 25.19
CA VAL A 22 2.38 -3.03 24.29
C VAL A 22 2.69 -2.66 22.84
N SER A 23 2.48 -3.60 21.93
CA SER A 23 2.52 -3.34 20.49
C SER A 23 1.09 -3.23 19.96
N ALA A 24 0.84 -2.21 19.15
CA ALA A 24 -0.42 -2.07 18.45
C ALA A 24 -0.48 -3.07 17.29
N SER A 25 -1.50 -3.91 17.23
CA SER A 25 -1.73 -4.89 16.16
C SER A 25 -2.71 -4.41 15.08
N GLY A 26 -3.26 -3.20 15.23
CA GLY A 26 -4.22 -2.62 14.28
C GLY A 26 -4.35 -1.11 14.47
N VAL A 27 -4.99 -0.46 13.49
CA VAL A 27 -5.30 0.97 13.51
C VAL A 27 -6.60 1.22 14.27
N GLY A 28 -6.75 2.40 14.83
CA GLY A 28 -7.95 2.84 15.54
C GLY A 28 -7.69 3.32 16.97
N ASP A 29 -8.78 3.57 17.70
CA ASP A 29 -8.70 4.03 19.07
C ASP A 29 -8.56 2.85 20.02
N LEU A 30 -7.42 2.76 20.66
CA LEU A 30 -7.11 1.77 21.70
C LEU A 30 -7.43 2.38 23.07
N ARG A 31 -8.16 1.62 23.88
CA ARG A 31 -8.51 2.01 25.24
C ARG A 31 -7.81 1.13 26.26
N ASN A 32 -7.05 1.72 27.15
CA ASN A 32 -6.43 1.06 28.27
C ASN A 32 -7.21 1.42 29.55
N VAL A 33 -7.50 0.41 30.38
CA VAL A 33 -8.18 0.59 31.65
C VAL A 33 -7.28 0.01 32.75
N ALA A 34 -6.81 0.86 33.64
CA ALA A 34 -6.12 0.44 34.85
C ALA A 34 -7.11 0.38 36.02
N LYS A 35 -7.06 -0.72 36.78
CA LYS A 35 -7.86 -0.91 38.00
C LYS A 35 -6.93 -1.18 39.17
N ALA A 36 -7.14 -0.50 40.27
CA ALA A 36 -6.45 -0.77 41.53
C ALA A 36 -7.47 -1.13 42.64
N GLU A 37 -7.12 -2.10 43.44
CA GLU A 37 -7.95 -2.51 44.58
C GLU A 37 -7.06 -2.88 45.78
N ALA A 38 -7.57 -2.66 46.98
CA ALA A 38 -6.90 -3.00 48.23
C ALA A 38 -7.95 -3.47 49.25
N VAL A 39 -7.51 -4.17 50.29
CA VAL A 39 -8.37 -4.76 51.34
C VAL A 39 -9.22 -3.70 52.05
N CYS A 40 -8.67 -2.51 52.26
CA CYS A 40 -9.29 -1.44 53.09
C CYS A 40 -9.94 -0.31 52.24
N THR A 41 -10.10 -0.49 50.92
CA THR A 41 -10.67 0.57 50.09
C THR A 41 -11.47 -0.01 48.91
N LYS A 42 -12.39 0.80 48.38
CA LYS A 42 -13.10 0.43 47.15
C LYS A 42 -12.14 0.44 45.97
N ALA A 43 -12.39 -0.44 45.00
CA ALA A 43 -11.66 -0.43 43.74
C ALA A 43 -11.82 0.90 43.02
N VAL A 44 -10.73 1.38 42.47
CA VAL A 44 -10.69 2.58 41.61
C VAL A 44 -10.19 2.21 40.23
N SER A 45 -10.61 2.96 39.22
CA SER A 45 -10.17 2.75 37.84
C SER A 45 -9.86 4.05 37.13
N ALA A 46 -8.91 3.98 36.21
CA ALA A 46 -8.59 5.06 35.29
C ALA A 46 -8.52 4.54 33.86
N THR A 47 -8.82 5.39 32.90
CA THR A 47 -8.82 5.02 31.48
C THR A 47 -7.92 6.00 30.72
N ALA A 48 -7.12 5.45 29.80
CA ALA A 48 -6.36 6.22 28.82
C ALA A 48 -6.70 5.71 27.41
N SER A 49 -6.79 6.61 26.45
CA SER A 49 -7.02 6.29 25.05
C SER A 49 -5.80 6.69 24.23
N THR A 50 -5.47 5.84 23.24
CA THR A 50 -4.40 6.07 22.28
C THR A 50 -4.94 5.86 20.88
N ASN A 51 -4.85 6.87 20.02
CA ASN A 51 -5.20 6.75 18.61
C ASN A 51 -4.01 6.17 17.82
N VAL A 52 -4.17 4.99 17.24
CA VAL A 52 -3.18 4.34 16.38
C VAL A 52 -3.54 4.63 14.94
N LYS A 53 -2.67 5.34 14.25
CA LYS A 53 -2.82 5.67 12.83
C LYS A 53 -2.02 4.67 11.99
N GLY A 54 -2.62 4.21 10.90
CA GLY A 54 -1.92 3.46 9.86
C GLY A 54 -1.27 4.41 8.86
N ILE A 55 -0.27 3.90 8.16
CA ILE A 55 0.44 4.61 7.10
C ILE A 55 0.31 3.74 5.83
N PRO A 56 -0.27 4.24 4.72
CA PRO A 56 -0.17 3.58 3.44
C PRO A 56 1.28 3.68 2.94
N ALA A 57 1.73 2.66 2.22
CA ALA A 57 3.05 2.65 1.60
C ALA A 57 2.93 1.83 0.32
N ILE A 58 2.82 2.51 -0.81
CA ILE A 58 2.56 1.86 -2.08
C ILE A 58 3.87 1.62 -2.83
N LEU A 59 4.01 0.42 -3.37
CA LEU A 59 5.08 -0.01 -4.26
C LEU A 59 4.49 -0.21 -5.64
N LEU A 60 5.13 0.34 -6.67
CA LEU A 60 4.86 0.09 -8.07
C LEU A 60 5.95 -0.79 -8.65
N GLU A 61 5.57 -1.84 -9.36
CA GLU A 61 6.48 -2.74 -10.09
C GLU A 61 5.93 -2.92 -11.50
N VAL A 62 6.82 -2.96 -12.48
CA VAL A 62 6.51 -3.21 -13.88
C VAL A 62 7.48 -4.25 -14.40
N ILE A 63 6.97 -5.24 -15.14
CA ILE A 63 7.78 -6.25 -15.81
C ILE A 63 7.22 -6.49 -17.22
N ASP A 64 8.10 -6.80 -18.17
CA ASP A 64 7.75 -7.44 -19.44
C ASP A 64 7.70 -8.97 -19.26
N VAL A 65 6.93 -9.63 -20.11
CA VAL A 65 6.80 -11.10 -20.06
C VAL A 65 7.88 -11.77 -20.92
N SER A 66 8.30 -11.10 -21.98
CA SER A 66 9.31 -11.61 -22.93
C SER A 66 10.27 -10.50 -23.33
N ASP A 67 11.56 -10.78 -23.25
CA ASP A 67 12.66 -9.91 -23.72
C ASP A 67 13.84 -10.79 -24.18
N PRO A 68 14.30 -10.67 -25.43
CA PRO A 68 13.81 -9.85 -26.53
C PRO A 68 12.57 -10.43 -27.22
N ILE A 69 11.84 -9.56 -27.96
CA ILE A 69 10.71 -10.01 -28.80
C ILE A 69 10.93 -9.66 -30.29
N PRO A 70 10.49 -10.53 -31.24
CA PRO A 70 10.57 -10.23 -32.67
C PRO A 70 9.60 -9.11 -33.08
N VAL A 71 10.03 -8.25 -34.01
CA VAL A 71 9.15 -7.28 -34.66
C VAL A 71 7.91 -7.94 -35.25
N GLY A 72 6.75 -7.38 -35.00
CA GLY A 72 5.44 -7.92 -35.39
C GLY A 72 4.80 -8.81 -34.35
N SER A 73 5.52 -9.24 -33.30
CA SER A 73 4.98 -9.99 -32.17
C SER A 73 4.34 -9.07 -31.12
N ASN A 74 3.56 -9.66 -30.23
CA ASN A 74 2.99 -8.95 -29.10
C ASN A 74 3.87 -9.14 -27.87
N GLU A 75 3.97 -8.09 -27.06
CA GLU A 75 4.52 -8.10 -25.70
C GLU A 75 3.44 -7.76 -24.69
N GLU A 76 3.54 -8.34 -23.50
CA GLU A 76 2.67 -8.05 -22.38
C GLU A 76 3.48 -7.43 -21.22
N TYR A 77 3.09 -6.24 -20.81
CA TYR A 77 3.60 -5.61 -19.60
C TYR A 77 2.63 -5.85 -18.44
N ILE A 78 3.17 -6.32 -17.31
CA ILE A 78 2.43 -6.53 -16.07
C ILE A 78 2.81 -5.43 -15.09
N ILE A 79 1.82 -4.69 -14.63
CA ILE A 79 1.95 -3.58 -13.69
C ILE A 79 1.33 -4.00 -12.37
N THR A 80 2.11 -3.98 -11.30
CA THR A 80 1.65 -4.39 -9.97
C THR A 80 1.78 -3.23 -8.98
N ALA A 81 0.68 -2.84 -8.35
CA ALA A 81 0.68 -1.95 -7.21
C ALA A 81 0.47 -2.76 -5.92
N THR A 82 1.38 -2.64 -4.97
CA THR A 82 1.31 -3.33 -3.68
C THR A 82 1.24 -2.32 -2.54
N ASN A 83 0.18 -2.35 -1.74
CA ASN A 83 0.13 -1.56 -0.52
C ASN A 83 0.88 -2.30 0.60
N GLN A 84 2.13 -1.97 0.82
CA GLN A 84 2.98 -2.51 1.88
C GLN A 84 2.69 -1.91 3.26
N GLY A 85 1.86 -0.88 3.32
CA GLY A 85 1.53 -0.14 4.51
C GLY A 85 0.61 -0.86 5.50
N SER A 86 0.12 -0.13 6.47
CA SER A 86 -0.82 -0.57 7.52
C SER A 86 -2.18 0.14 7.45
N ALA A 87 -2.35 1.06 6.50
CA ALA A 87 -3.63 1.70 6.19
C ALA A 87 -4.05 1.45 4.75
N VAL A 88 -5.33 1.62 4.44
CA VAL A 88 -5.86 1.62 3.08
C VAL A 88 -5.28 2.81 2.30
N ASP A 89 -4.93 2.60 1.04
CA ASP A 89 -4.66 3.66 0.06
C ASP A 89 -5.90 3.84 -0.85
N THR A 90 -6.08 5.03 -1.39
CA THR A 90 -7.27 5.37 -2.17
C THR A 90 -6.93 6.09 -3.47
N ASN A 91 -7.84 5.97 -4.45
CA ASN A 91 -7.77 6.66 -5.72
C ASN A 91 -6.46 6.38 -6.50
N ILE A 92 -6.09 5.09 -6.62
CA ILE A 92 -4.87 4.67 -7.31
C ILE A 92 -5.06 4.86 -8.82
N GLN A 93 -4.37 5.82 -9.39
CA GLN A 93 -4.41 6.16 -10.81
C GLN A 93 -3.16 5.62 -11.50
N ILE A 94 -3.34 4.80 -12.54
CA ILE A 94 -2.26 4.27 -13.39
C ILE A 94 -2.35 4.90 -14.77
N VAL A 95 -1.21 5.42 -15.25
CA VAL A 95 -1.04 5.96 -16.60
C VAL A 95 0.21 5.34 -17.20
N CYS A 96 0.07 4.73 -18.38
CA CYS A 96 1.18 4.13 -19.13
C CYS A 96 1.48 4.93 -20.39
N THR A 97 2.76 4.98 -20.76
CA THR A 97 3.20 5.67 -21.97
C THR A 97 4.07 4.73 -22.80
N LEU A 98 3.67 4.50 -24.06
CA LEU A 98 4.39 3.72 -25.05
C LEU A 98 5.39 4.58 -25.82
N GLU A 99 6.46 3.97 -26.31
CA GLU A 99 7.34 4.59 -27.28
C GLU A 99 6.85 4.37 -28.73
N ALA A 100 7.45 5.10 -29.69
CA ALA A 100 7.00 5.09 -31.09
C ALA A 100 7.20 3.73 -31.81
N ASN A 101 8.00 2.83 -31.24
CA ASN A 101 8.25 1.50 -31.79
C ASN A 101 7.20 0.48 -31.34
N GLU A 102 6.24 0.90 -30.51
CA GLU A 102 5.17 0.05 -29.98
C GLU A 102 3.80 0.58 -30.41
N THR A 103 2.87 -0.30 -30.58
CA THR A 103 1.45 0.04 -30.80
C THR A 103 0.56 -0.69 -29.81
N TYR A 104 -0.39 0.03 -29.21
CA TYR A 104 -1.35 -0.53 -28.29
C TYR A 104 -2.23 -1.60 -28.94
N VAL A 105 -2.41 -2.73 -28.26
CA VAL A 105 -3.31 -3.83 -28.68
C VAL A 105 -4.50 -3.93 -27.73
N SER A 106 -4.24 -4.13 -26.44
CA SER A 106 -5.29 -4.28 -25.43
C SER A 106 -4.79 -3.97 -24.02
N SER A 107 -5.71 -3.81 -23.10
CA SER A 107 -5.39 -3.70 -21.66
C SER A 107 -6.48 -4.34 -20.82
N SER A 108 -6.11 -4.86 -19.66
CA SER A 108 -6.99 -5.48 -18.68
C SER A 108 -6.47 -5.27 -17.25
N GLY A 109 -7.22 -5.72 -16.25
CA GLY A 109 -6.76 -5.71 -14.87
C GLY A 109 -7.79 -5.18 -13.88
N ALA A 110 -7.29 -4.64 -12.77
CA ALA A 110 -8.10 -4.17 -11.65
C ALA A 110 -9.12 -3.09 -12.05
N THR A 111 -8.81 -2.29 -13.09
CA THR A 111 -9.71 -1.28 -13.67
C THR A 111 -9.58 -1.23 -15.19
N ILE A 112 -10.53 -0.57 -15.85
CA ILE A 112 -10.57 -0.49 -17.31
C ILE A 112 -9.59 0.58 -17.81
N GLY A 113 -8.73 0.20 -18.76
CA GLY A 113 -7.83 1.10 -19.48
C GLY A 113 -8.47 1.70 -20.74
N LYS A 114 -8.08 2.93 -21.06
CA LYS A 114 -8.43 3.62 -22.30
C LYS A 114 -7.15 4.15 -22.95
N ALA A 115 -6.91 3.76 -24.21
CA ALA A 115 -5.80 4.27 -24.99
C ALA A 115 -6.18 5.52 -25.76
N ALA A 116 -5.28 6.50 -25.77
CA ALA A 116 -5.35 7.73 -26.58
C ALA A 116 -3.95 8.00 -27.13
N GLY A 117 -3.72 7.66 -28.40
CA GLY A 117 -2.39 7.67 -29.00
C GLY A 117 -1.47 6.66 -28.29
N ASN A 118 -0.35 7.12 -27.80
CA ASN A 118 0.65 6.32 -27.07
C ASN A 118 0.45 6.32 -25.55
N VAL A 119 -0.64 6.90 -25.04
CA VAL A 119 -0.94 6.94 -23.60
C VAL A 119 -2.14 6.06 -23.29
N ILE A 120 -1.99 5.20 -22.30
CA ILE A 120 -3.06 4.36 -21.75
C ILE A 120 -3.37 4.84 -20.33
N THR A 121 -4.60 5.26 -20.09
CA THR A 121 -5.07 5.71 -18.77
C THR A 121 -6.07 4.72 -18.24
N PHE A 122 -5.79 4.11 -17.09
CA PHE A 122 -6.73 3.25 -16.40
C PHE A 122 -7.69 4.09 -15.54
N ALA A 123 -8.93 3.63 -15.40
CA ALA A 123 -9.84 4.25 -14.44
C ALA A 123 -9.25 4.12 -13.02
N PRO A 124 -9.43 5.10 -12.14
CA PRO A 124 -8.89 5.03 -10.79
C PRO A 124 -9.40 3.80 -10.03
N LEU A 125 -8.52 3.06 -9.36
CA LEU A 125 -8.92 2.03 -8.41
C LEU A 125 -9.34 2.74 -7.12
N PRO A 126 -10.60 2.59 -6.65
CA PRO A 126 -11.12 3.39 -5.54
C PRO A 126 -10.36 3.18 -4.23
N SER A 127 -9.91 1.95 -3.96
CA SER A 127 -9.15 1.65 -2.74
C SER A 127 -8.30 0.41 -2.90
N LEU A 128 -7.17 0.37 -2.18
CA LEU A 128 -6.29 -0.78 -2.04
C LEU A 128 -6.02 -1.02 -0.55
N ALA A 129 -6.56 -2.10 0.01
CA ALA A 129 -6.41 -2.43 1.42
C ALA A 129 -4.94 -2.61 1.82
N ALA A 130 -4.64 -2.45 3.11
CA ALA A 130 -3.31 -2.75 3.64
C ALA A 130 -2.91 -4.19 3.29
N LYS A 131 -1.66 -4.36 2.81
CA LYS A 131 -1.08 -5.64 2.37
C LYS A 131 -1.72 -6.27 1.11
N ALA A 132 -2.66 -5.59 0.46
CA ALA A 132 -3.25 -6.04 -0.79
C ALA A 132 -2.40 -5.65 -2.00
N LYS A 133 -2.65 -6.35 -3.12
CA LYS A 133 -2.08 -6.09 -4.44
C LYS A 133 -3.19 -5.84 -5.45
N ALA A 134 -2.89 -5.02 -6.45
CA ALA A 134 -3.70 -4.85 -7.65
C ALA A 134 -2.80 -4.94 -8.87
N GLU A 135 -3.32 -5.52 -9.96
CA GLU A 135 -2.56 -5.81 -11.17
C GLU A 135 -3.29 -5.25 -12.39
N TRP A 136 -2.53 -4.70 -13.33
CA TRP A 136 -2.97 -4.28 -14.65
C TRP A 136 -2.03 -4.87 -15.69
N ARG A 137 -2.55 -5.07 -16.90
CA ARG A 137 -1.82 -5.62 -18.04
C ARG A 137 -2.02 -4.73 -19.24
N VAL A 138 -0.95 -4.54 -19.99
CA VAL A 138 -0.97 -3.82 -21.26
C VAL A 138 -0.30 -4.69 -22.30
N VAL A 139 -1.02 -5.00 -23.37
CA VAL A 139 -0.48 -5.73 -24.53
C VAL A 139 -0.19 -4.73 -25.62
N VAL A 140 1.03 -4.78 -26.12
CA VAL A 140 1.52 -3.96 -27.23
C VAL A 140 2.04 -4.83 -28.35
N LYS A 141 2.13 -4.31 -29.55
CA LYS A 141 2.78 -4.93 -30.70
C LYS A 141 4.09 -4.21 -31.00
N ALA A 142 5.18 -4.96 -31.13
CA ALA A 142 6.45 -4.45 -31.64
C ALA A 142 6.31 -4.02 -33.10
N ALA A 143 6.33 -2.71 -33.35
CA ALA A 143 6.15 -2.16 -34.70
C ALA A 143 7.48 -1.97 -35.44
N LYS A 144 8.56 -1.73 -34.69
CA LYS A 144 9.93 -1.53 -35.22
C LYS A 144 10.96 -2.06 -34.24
N ALA A 145 12.10 -2.51 -34.74
CA ALA A 145 13.23 -2.92 -33.90
C ALA A 145 13.82 -1.74 -33.11
N GLY A 146 14.34 -2.01 -31.94
CA GLY A 146 15.03 -1.08 -31.06
C GLY A 146 14.75 -1.31 -29.59
N ASP A 147 15.50 -0.64 -28.75
CA ASP A 147 15.25 -0.62 -27.29
C ASP A 147 14.15 0.38 -26.98
N VAL A 148 13.12 -0.05 -26.27
CA VAL A 148 12.00 0.78 -25.83
C VAL A 148 11.96 0.88 -24.31
N ARG A 149 11.27 1.91 -23.84
CA ARG A 149 11.03 2.18 -22.42
C ARG A 149 9.53 2.31 -22.18
N PHE A 150 8.92 1.23 -21.71
CA PHE A 150 7.53 1.27 -21.25
C PHE A 150 7.49 2.03 -19.91
N LYS A 151 6.84 3.19 -19.88
CA LYS A 151 6.77 4.06 -18.69
C LYS A 151 5.43 3.93 -18.02
N VAL A 152 5.45 3.78 -16.71
CA VAL A 152 4.25 3.75 -15.86
C VAL A 152 4.37 4.81 -14.79
N LYS A 153 3.32 5.61 -14.67
CA LYS A 153 3.13 6.61 -13.62
C LYS A 153 1.96 6.21 -12.76
N MET A 154 2.17 6.18 -11.46
CA MET A 154 1.13 5.94 -10.45
C MET A 154 0.98 7.15 -9.54
N ASP A 155 -0.27 7.53 -9.28
CA ASP A 155 -0.65 8.55 -8.31
C ASP A 155 -1.73 8.01 -7.38
N THR A 156 -1.78 8.51 -6.14
CA THR A 156 -2.79 8.16 -5.15
C THR A 156 -3.09 9.35 -4.25
N ASP A 157 -4.20 9.33 -3.50
CA ASP A 157 -4.54 10.40 -2.55
C ASP A 157 -3.49 10.58 -1.43
N GLN A 158 -2.63 9.59 -1.20
CA GLN A 158 -1.66 9.58 -0.12
C GLN A 158 -0.25 9.99 -0.57
N LEU A 159 0.01 9.98 -1.87
CA LEU A 159 1.30 10.39 -2.42
C LEU A 159 1.39 11.91 -2.53
N THR A 160 2.51 12.48 -2.11
CA THR A 160 2.80 13.90 -2.31
C THR A 160 3.34 14.19 -3.71
N ARG A 161 3.79 13.18 -4.41
CA ARG A 161 4.24 13.19 -5.81
C ARG A 161 4.02 11.79 -6.40
N PRO A 162 3.73 11.69 -7.71
CA PRO A 162 3.60 10.40 -8.38
C PRO A 162 4.86 9.53 -8.25
N VAL A 163 4.66 8.23 -8.28
CA VAL A 163 5.72 7.23 -8.46
C VAL A 163 5.80 6.89 -9.94
N GLU A 164 7.01 6.80 -10.47
CA GLU A 164 7.26 6.43 -11.87
C GLU A 164 8.19 5.22 -11.92
N GLU A 165 7.83 4.26 -12.76
CA GLU A 165 8.62 3.08 -13.08
C GLU A 165 8.76 2.93 -14.60
N THR A 166 9.85 2.31 -15.01
CA THR A 166 10.17 2.14 -16.43
C THR A 166 10.72 0.74 -16.66
N GLU A 167 10.11 0.01 -17.58
CA GLU A 167 10.59 -1.29 -18.06
C GLU A 167 11.28 -1.13 -19.41
N ALA A 168 12.41 -1.78 -19.59
CA ALA A 168 13.20 -1.73 -20.82
C ALA A 168 13.05 -3.05 -21.57
N THR A 169 12.62 -3.00 -22.81
CA THR A 169 12.40 -4.18 -23.66
C THR A 169 13.14 -4.00 -24.98
N HIS A 170 13.79 -5.06 -25.46
CA HIS A 170 14.42 -5.12 -26.78
C HIS A 170 13.48 -5.72 -27.83
N LEU A 171 13.14 -4.88 -28.86
CA LEU A 171 12.24 -5.24 -29.95
C LEU A 171 13.01 -5.65 -31.21
#